data_6d7b0b4e0d7232873daf5e0567ebed64
#
_entry.id   6d7b0b4e0d7232873daf5e0567ebed64
#
_cell.length_a   1.000
_cell.length_b   1.000
_cell.length_c   1.000
_cell.angle_alpha   90.00
_cell.angle_beta   90.00
_cell.angle_gamma   90.00
#
_symmetry.space_group_name_H-M   'P 1'
#
loop_
_entity.id
_entity.type
_entity.pdbx_description
1 polymer ?
#
loop_
_entity_poly.entity_id
_entity_poly.type
_entity_poly.pdbx_seq_one_letter_code
_entity_poly.pdbx_strand_id
1 'polypeptide(L)'
;MEYQEKQKLRLWWLYILLGIEAIIILSIIFLDKGGMSLQDLKDVYFLPIFSILLPFIIVYFVTESELTLTINQTGITYRYWPFTKQRTIIWDQISKLYIRKYDAFSEYGGWGLRYKLWFKFNDKAFIFNDDTLGMQLELSNDKKVLFSTDKKDELGLFLINLKKQYNIGAIEIDVRER
;
A
#
# COMPACT_ATOMS: atom_id res chain seq x y z
N MET A 1 22.27 -5.00 14.01
CA MET A 1 21.04 -4.22 14.22
C MET A 1 20.07 -4.51 13.09
N GLU A 2 18.77 -4.63 13.44
CA GLU A 2 17.70 -4.85 12.45
C GLU A 2 16.47 -4.08 12.90
N TYR A 3 15.83 -3.38 11.95
CA TYR A 3 14.53 -2.75 12.12
C TYR A 3 13.50 -3.51 11.31
N GLN A 4 12.36 -3.79 11.88
CA GLN A 4 11.26 -4.45 11.19
C GLN A 4 9.95 -3.72 11.45
N GLU A 5 9.22 -3.46 10.38
CA GLU A 5 7.88 -2.88 10.42
C GLU A 5 6.93 -3.68 9.54
N LYS A 6 5.71 -3.90 10.04
CA LYS A 6 4.62 -4.53 9.32
C LYS A 6 3.44 -3.59 9.30
N GLN A 7 2.89 -3.35 8.12
CA GLN A 7 1.77 -2.44 7.92
C GLN A 7 0.66 -3.16 7.16
N LYS A 8 -0.59 -2.96 7.60
CA LYS A 8 -1.80 -3.45 6.91
C LYS A 8 -2.69 -2.29 6.55
N LEU A 9 -3.37 -2.39 5.40
CA LEU A 9 -4.39 -1.41 5.00
C LEU A 9 -5.60 -1.50 5.93
N ARG A 10 -5.98 -0.37 6.52
CA ARG A 10 -7.15 -0.24 7.41
C ARG A 10 -8.26 0.51 6.69
N LEU A 11 -8.96 -0.17 5.79
CA LEU A 11 -10.04 0.41 4.98
C LEU A 11 -11.42 -0.01 5.53
N TRP A 12 -11.71 0.30 6.80
CA TRP A 12 -12.97 -0.08 7.45
C TRP A 12 -14.22 0.47 6.73
N TRP A 13 -14.12 1.67 6.16
CA TRP A 13 -15.18 2.31 5.40
C TRP A 13 -15.57 1.53 4.13
N LEU A 14 -14.66 0.73 3.60
CA LEU A 14 -14.90 -0.10 2.41
C LEU A 14 -15.94 -1.19 2.69
N TYR A 15 -15.98 -1.74 3.91
CA TYR A 15 -17.01 -2.70 4.30
C TYR A 15 -18.40 -2.07 4.34
N ILE A 16 -18.51 -0.80 4.78
CA ILE A 16 -19.77 -0.07 4.76
C ILE A 16 -20.24 0.13 3.32
N LEU A 17 -19.34 0.56 2.45
CA LEU A 17 -19.65 0.78 1.03
C LEU A 17 -20.12 -0.51 0.35
N LEU A 18 -19.46 -1.64 0.61
CA LEU A 18 -19.89 -2.95 0.10
C LEU A 18 -21.24 -3.41 0.67
N GLY A 19 -21.50 -3.13 1.95
CA GLY A 19 -22.79 -3.41 2.54
C GLY A 19 -23.92 -2.65 1.85
N ILE A 20 -23.71 -1.37 1.55
CA ILE A 20 -24.65 -0.55 0.78
C ILE A 20 -24.85 -1.11 -0.63
N GLU A 21 -23.76 -1.43 -1.33
CA GLU A 21 -23.80 -2.04 -2.67
C GLU A 21 -24.61 -3.34 -2.67
N ALA A 22 -24.35 -4.24 -1.71
CA ALA A 22 -25.09 -5.49 -1.58
C ALA A 22 -26.59 -5.25 -1.36
N ILE A 23 -26.97 -4.28 -0.52
CA ILE A 23 -28.37 -3.92 -0.27
C ILE A 23 -29.02 -3.40 -1.56
N ILE A 24 -28.34 -2.56 -2.33
CA ILE A 24 -28.85 -2.03 -3.61
C ILE A 24 -29.08 -3.18 -4.59
N ILE A 25 -28.11 -4.09 -4.77
CA ILE A 25 -28.21 -5.23 -5.68
C ILE A 25 -29.39 -6.14 -5.26
N LEU A 26 -29.50 -6.46 -3.96
CA LEU A 26 -30.60 -7.27 -3.45
C LEU A 26 -31.96 -6.57 -3.66
N SER A 27 -32.02 -5.25 -3.47
CA SER A 27 -33.25 -4.50 -3.69
C SER A 27 -33.69 -4.54 -5.17
N ILE A 28 -32.75 -4.43 -6.10
CA ILE A 28 -33.04 -4.57 -7.53
C ILE A 28 -33.56 -5.99 -7.84
N ILE A 29 -32.90 -7.02 -7.32
CA ILE A 29 -33.28 -8.43 -7.58
C ILE A 29 -34.70 -8.73 -7.05
N PHE A 30 -35.03 -8.24 -5.85
CA PHE A 30 -36.27 -8.64 -5.17
C PHE A 30 -37.43 -7.66 -5.32
N LEU A 31 -37.17 -6.36 -5.54
CA LEU A 31 -38.19 -5.31 -5.50
C LEU A 31 -38.51 -4.70 -6.87
N ASP A 32 -37.65 -4.80 -7.85
CA ASP A 32 -37.88 -4.20 -9.17
C ASP A 32 -38.96 -5.01 -9.92
N LYS A 33 -40.05 -4.35 -10.31
CA LYS A 33 -41.18 -4.91 -11.11
C LYS A 33 -41.74 -6.26 -10.63
N GLY A 34 -41.72 -6.50 -9.30
CA GLY A 34 -42.18 -7.74 -8.72
C GLY A 34 -41.12 -8.82 -8.56
N GLY A 35 -39.84 -8.45 -8.72
CA GLY A 35 -38.69 -9.31 -8.59
C GLY A 35 -38.36 -10.10 -9.86
N MET A 36 -37.12 -10.61 -9.92
CA MET A 36 -36.72 -11.53 -10.99
C MET A 36 -37.46 -12.88 -10.84
N SER A 37 -38.01 -13.39 -11.93
CA SER A 37 -38.55 -14.73 -11.94
C SER A 37 -37.47 -15.79 -11.74
N LEU A 38 -37.80 -16.97 -11.25
CA LEU A 38 -36.84 -18.09 -11.14
C LEU A 38 -36.26 -18.48 -12.49
N GLN A 39 -36.95 -18.14 -13.58
CA GLN A 39 -36.51 -18.42 -14.94
C GLN A 39 -35.47 -17.39 -15.38
N ASP A 40 -35.68 -16.10 -15.11
CA ASP A 40 -34.73 -15.02 -15.38
C ASP A 40 -33.46 -15.21 -14.56
N LEU A 41 -33.56 -15.67 -13.31
CA LEU A 41 -32.42 -16.03 -12.46
C LEU A 41 -31.63 -17.21 -13.02
N LYS A 42 -32.26 -18.19 -13.67
CA LYS A 42 -31.55 -19.33 -14.30
C LYS A 42 -30.76 -18.90 -15.53
N ASP A 43 -31.25 -17.95 -16.30
CA ASP A 43 -30.60 -17.50 -17.52
C ASP A 43 -29.42 -16.55 -17.24
N VAL A 44 -29.46 -15.84 -16.12
CA VAL A 44 -28.41 -14.87 -15.73
C VAL A 44 -27.79 -15.14 -14.34
N TYR A 45 -27.99 -16.34 -13.78
CA TYR A 45 -27.62 -16.70 -12.41
C TYR A 45 -26.17 -16.35 -12.02
N PHE A 46 -25.26 -16.44 -12.97
CA PHE A 46 -23.85 -16.16 -12.74
C PHE A 46 -23.59 -14.66 -12.43
N LEU A 47 -24.27 -13.76 -13.13
CA LEU A 47 -24.02 -12.34 -13.07
C LEU A 47 -24.35 -11.72 -11.69
N PRO A 48 -25.54 -11.94 -11.09
CA PRO A 48 -25.86 -11.46 -9.76
C PRO A 48 -24.94 -12.04 -8.68
N ILE A 49 -24.68 -13.35 -8.73
CA ILE A 49 -23.80 -14.02 -7.75
C ILE A 49 -22.39 -13.43 -7.82
N PHE A 50 -21.84 -13.28 -9.03
CA PHE A 50 -20.53 -12.70 -9.24
C PHE A 50 -20.46 -11.24 -8.78
N SER A 51 -21.48 -10.43 -9.08
CA SER A 51 -21.55 -9.03 -8.65
C SER A 51 -21.58 -8.86 -7.13
N ILE A 52 -22.21 -9.79 -6.41
CA ILE A 52 -22.22 -9.77 -4.94
C ILE A 52 -20.89 -10.28 -4.37
N LEU A 53 -20.35 -11.39 -4.89
CA LEU A 53 -19.17 -12.04 -4.30
C LEU A 53 -17.85 -11.32 -4.63
N LEU A 54 -17.72 -10.77 -5.84
CA LEU A 54 -16.47 -10.14 -6.29
C LEU A 54 -16.00 -9.02 -5.36
N PRO A 55 -16.83 -8.07 -4.92
CA PRO A 55 -16.42 -7.02 -3.98
C PRO A 55 -15.88 -7.60 -2.65
N PHE A 56 -16.51 -8.63 -2.09
CA PHE A 56 -16.05 -9.26 -0.86
C PHE A 56 -14.68 -9.94 -1.05
N ILE A 57 -14.46 -10.58 -2.19
CA ILE A 57 -13.16 -11.18 -2.53
C ILE A 57 -12.08 -10.08 -2.62
N ILE A 58 -12.37 -8.96 -3.29
CA ILE A 58 -11.46 -7.84 -3.41
C ILE A 58 -11.10 -7.28 -2.02
N VAL A 59 -12.11 -7.06 -1.17
CA VAL A 59 -11.87 -6.56 0.20
C VAL A 59 -11.06 -7.54 1.02
N TYR A 60 -11.35 -8.83 0.92
CA TYR A 60 -10.54 -9.85 1.59
C TYR A 60 -9.06 -9.75 1.20
N PHE A 61 -8.75 -9.68 -0.10
CA PHE A 61 -7.35 -9.52 -0.55
C PHE A 61 -6.73 -8.20 -0.11
N VAL A 62 -7.50 -7.11 -0.09
CA VAL A 62 -7.01 -5.80 0.35
C VAL A 62 -6.72 -5.79 1.86
N THR A 63 -7.60 -6.35 2.68
CA THR A 63 -7.44 -6.36 4.14
C THR A 63 -6.38 -7.33 4.63
N GLU A 64 -6.19 -8.44 3.92
CA GLU A 64 -5.13 -9.40 4.22
C GLU A 64 -3.78 -8.97 3.65
N SER A 65 -3.75 -7.91 2.82
CA SER A 65 -2.48 -7.44 2.27
C SER A 65 -1.60 -6.82 3.37
N GLU A 66 -0.33 -7.21 3.39
CA GLU A 66 0.65 -6.78 4.38
C GLU A 66 1.93 -6.31 3.70
N LEU A 67 2.38 -5.11 4.04
CA LEU A 67 3.72 -4.65 3.74
C LEU A 67 4.65 -5.00 4.91
N THR A 68 5.65 -5.81 4.66
CA THR A 68 6.75 -6.07 5.59
C THR A 68 7.99 -5.33 5.10
N LEU A 69 8.56 -4.50 5.95
CA LEU A 69 9.80 -3.75 5.72
C LEU A 69 10.83 -4.18 6.74
N THR A 70 12.01 -4.55 6.27
CA THR A 70 13.15 -4.92 7.12
C THR A 70 14.39 -4.14 6.67
N ILE A 71 15.05 -3.47 7.61
CA ILE A 71 16.26 -2.67 7.35
C ILE A 71 17.39 -3.21 8.21
N ASN A 72 18.52 -3.53 7.60
CA ASN A 72 19.69 -4.04 8.30
C ASN A 72 20.99 -3.57 7.63
N GLN A 73 22.13 -4.12 8.04
CA GLN A 73 23.45 -3.77 7.51
C GLN A 73 23.65 -4.05 6.01
N THR A 74 22.87 -4.97 5.42
CA THR A 74 23.00 -5.34 4.00
C THR A 74 22.14 -4.48 3.09
N GLY A 75 21.06 -3.90 3.60
CA GLY A 75 20.13 -3.08 2.83
C GLY A 75 18.71 -3.08 3.37
N ILE A 76 17.79 -2.80 2.47
CA ILE A 76 16.36 -2.69 2.74
C ILE A 76 15.63 -3.81 2.02
N THR A 77 15.03 -4.72 2.79
CA THR A 77 14.23 -5.82 2.27
C THR A 77 12.75 -5.51 2.49
N TYR A 78 11.94 -5.68 1.46
CA TYR A 78 10.51 -5.47 1.55
C TYR A 78 9.72 -6.54 0.82
N ARG A 79 8.50 -6.78 1.29
CA ARG A 79 7.52 -7.68 0.70
C ARG A 79 6.13 -7.08 0.85
N TYR A 80 5.38 -7.02 -0.22
CA TYR A 80 3.96 -6.67 -0.20
C TYR A 80 3.12 -7.90 -0.56
N TRP A 81 2.71 -8.66 0.42
CA TRP A 81 1.91 -9.87 0.23
C TRP A 81 0.44 -9.51 -0.03
N PRO A 82 -0.28 -10.18 -0.94
CA PRO A 82 0.18 -11.26 -1.84
C PRO A 82 0.77 -10.77 -3.16
N PHE A 83 0.86 -9.46 -3.41
CA PHE A 83 1.09 -8.86 -4.73
C PHE A 83 2.55 -8.85 -5.17
N THR A 84 3.50 -8.84 -4.25
CA THR A 84 4.92 -8.83 -4.61
C THR A 84 5.71 -9.89 -3.85
N LYS A 85 6.68 -10.50 -4.54
CA LYS A 85 7.71 -11.31 -3.88
C LYS A 85 8.62 -10.41 -3.02
N GLN A 86 9.32 -11.03 -2.07
CA GLN A 86 10.35 -10.35 -1.30
C GLN A 86 11.45 -9.81 -2.23
N ARG A 87 11.84 -8.55 -1.99
CA ARG A 87 12.92 -7.87 -2.74
C ARG A 87 13.84 -7.18 -1.75
N THR A 88 15.15 -7.20 -2.06
CA THR A 88 16.16 -6.49 -1.30
C THR A 88 16.82 -5.44 -2.18
N ILE A 89 16.94 -4.23 -1.66
CA ILE A 89 17.71 -3.12 -2.24
C ILE A 89 18.93 -2.98 -1.35
N ILE A 90 20.12 -3.30 -1.87
CA ILE A 90 21.40 -3.16 -1.15
C ILE A 90 21.81 -1.70 -1.07
N TRP A 91 22.60 -1.33 -0.06
CA TRP A 91 23.01 0.05 0.17
C TRP A 91 23.72 0.68 -1.03
N ASP A 92 24.51 -0.07 -1.77
CA ASP A 92 25.23 0.41 -2.98
C ASP A 92 24.29 0.85 -4.11
N GLN A 93 23.04 0.39 -4.10
CA GLN A 93 22.00 0.78 -5.07
C GLN A 93 21.24 2.03 -4.64
N ILE A 94 21.43 2.50 -3.41
CA ILE A 94 20.72 3.64 -2.85
C ILE A 94 21.64 4.87 -2.91
N SER A 95 21.25 5.86 -3.70
CA SER A 95 21.96 7.14 -3.75
C SER A 95 21.60 8.03 -2.58
N LYS A 96 20.30 8.03 -2.17
CA LYS A 96 19.81 8.81 -1.04
C LYS A 96 18.67 8.09 -0.33
N LEU A 97 18.64 8.21 0.99
CA LEU A 97 17.54 7.77 1.85
C LEU A 97 17.23 8.89 2.85
N TYR A 98 15.99 9.32 2.91
CA TYR A 98 15.53 10.35 3.84
C TYR A 98 14.06 10.17 4.20
N ILE A 99 13.64 10.78 5.31
CA ILE A 99 12.24 10.84 5.71
C ILE A 99 11.64 12.14 5.16
N ARG A 100 10.48 12.07 4.51
CA ARG A 100 9.76 13.22 4.01
C ARG A 100 8.27 13.17 4.27
N LYS A 101 7.64 14.34 4.24
CA LYS A 101 6.19 14.44 4.11
C LYS A 101 5.77 14.08 2.69
N TYR A 102 4.62 13.42 2.56
CA TYR A 102 3.98 13.13 1.28
C TYR A 102 2.46 13.24 1.43
N ASP A 103 1.77 13.38 0.33
CA ASP A 103 0.32 13.31 0.25
C ASP A 103 -0.08 12.11 -0.59
N ALA A 104 -0.78 11.15 0.05
CA ALA A 104 -1.16 9.90 -0.59
C ALA A 104 -2.06 10.11 -1.81
N PHE A 105 -2.99 11.05 -1.74
CA PHE A 105 -3.95 11.31 -2.82
C PHE A 105 -3.38 12.19 -3.92
N SER A 106 -2.81 13.34 -3.57
CA SER A 106 -2.34 14.31 -4.58
C SER A 106 -1.06 13.87 -5.28
N GLU A 107 -0.19 13.09 -4.61
CA GLU A 107 1.04 12.61 -5.23
C GLU A 107 0.88 11.24 -5.90
N TYR A 108 0.08 10.32 -5.31
CA TYR A 108 0.03 8.91 -5.72
C TYR A 108 -1.37 8.37 -6.02
N GLY A 109 -2.43 9.15 -5.82
CA GLY A 109 -3.79 8.73 -6.08
C GLY A 109 -4.38 7.73 -5.09
N GLY A 110 -3.84 7.67 -3.85
CA GLY A 110 -4.39 6.87 -2.75
C GLY A 110 -3.42 5.84 -2.16
N TRP A 111 -3.97 4.88 -1.44
CA TRP A 111 -3.21 3.87 -0.68
C TRP A 111 -2.84 2.63 -1.50
N GLY A 112 -1.98 1.78 -0.93
CA GLY A 112 -1.47 0.54 -1.48
C GLY A 112 -0.20 0.72 -2.28
N LEU A 113 -0.01 -0.14 -3.28
CA LEU A 113 1.07 -0.03 -4.25
C LEU A 113 0.66 0.96 -5.34
N ARG A 114 1.37 2.07 -5.43
CA ARG A 114 1.07 3.17 -6.35
C ARG A 114 2.31 3.61 -7.12
N TYR A 115 2.08 4.31 -8.22
CA TYR A 115 3.08 5.09 -8.93
C TYR A 115 2.69 6.56 -8.84
N LYS A 116 3.68 7.44 -8.83
CA LYS A 116 3.45 8.87 -8.78
C LYS A 116 2.58 9.30 -9.95
N LEU A 117 1.61 10.17 -9.67
CA LEU A 117 0.70 10.71 -10.70
C LEU A 117 1.47 11.35 -11.86
N TRP A 118 0.81 11.56 -12.99
CA TRP A 118 1.37 12.13 -14.22
C TRP A 118 2.43 11.24 -14.86
N PHE A 119 2.14 9.91 -14.93
CA PHE A 119 2.96 8.92 -15.65
C PHE A 119 4.42 8.80 -15.20
N LYS A 120 4.73 9.16 -13.95
CA LYS A 120 6.07 8.99 -13.38
C LYS A 120 6.26 7.55 -12.86
N PHE A 121 6.37 6.59 -13.78
CA PHE A 121 6.53 5.15 -13.45
C PHE A 121 7.86 4.79 -12.78
N ASN A 122 8.82 5.72 -12.73
CA ASN A 122 10.08 5.57 -12.00
C ASN A 122 9.95 5.92 -10.51
N ASP A 123 8.81 6.49 -10.07
CA ASP A 123 8.55 6.86 -8.68
C ASP A 123 7.39 6.00 -8.14
N LYS A 124 7.76 4.99 -7.35
CA LYS A 124 6.86 3.98 -6.80
C LYS A 124 6.65 4.23 -5.31
N ALA A 125 5.44 3.98 -4.81
CA ALA A 125 5.12 4.13 -3.40
C ALA A 125 4.38 2.91 -2.86
N PHE A 126 4.66 2.59 -1.61
CA PHE A 126 3.95 1.64 -0.78
C PHE A 126 3.34 2.40 0.39
N ILE A 127 2.04 2.71 0.29
CA ILE A 127 1.32 3.58 1.22
C ILE A 127 0.26 2.75 1.94
N PHE A 128 0.42 2.52 3.24
CA PHE A 128 -0.40 1.60 4.03
C PHE A 128 -1.08 2.26 5.23
N ASN A 129 -0.77 3.53 5.49
CA ASN A 129 -1.32 4.29 6.60
C ASN A 129 -1.79 5.67 6.13
N ASP A 130 -2.48 6.37 7.03
CA ASP A 130 -2.96 7.74 6.84
C ASP A 130 -1.92 8.79 7.25
N ASP A 131 -0.75 8.35 7.74
CA ASP A 131 0.35 9.25 8.06
C ASP A 131 0.93 9.91 6.81
N THR A 132 1.31 11.15 6.98
CA THR A 132 1.88 11.96 5.89
C THR A 132 3.41 11.86 5.82
N LEU A 133 4.01 10.96 6.61
CA LEU A 133 5.46 10.76 6.67
C LEU A 133 5.83 9.39 6.12
N GLY A 134 6.89 9.37 5.33
CA GLY A 134 7.41 8.14 4.74
C GLY A 134 8.91 8.21 4.47
N MET A 135 9.52 7.04 4.36
CA MET A 135 10.91 6.86 3.98
C MET A 135 11.01 6.84 2.46
N GLN A 136 11.71 7.83 1.90
CA GLN A 136 11.98 7.94 0.47
C GLN A 136 13.37 7.39 0.16
N LEU A 137 13.44 6.49 -0.81
CA LEU A 137 14.67 6.03 -1.43
C LEU A 137 14.81 6.64 -2.82
N GLU A 138 15.99 7.13 -3.12
CA GLU A 138 16.43 7.45 -4.48
C GLU A 138 17.52 6.43 -4.86
N LEU A 139 17.30 5.71 -5.95
CA LEU A 139 18.20 4.66 -6.38
C LEU A 139 19.17 5.19 -7.43
N SER A 140 20.33 4.55 -7.56
CA SER A 140 21.38 4.92 -8.53
C SER A 140 20.94 4.84 -9.99
N ASN A 141 19.80 4.22 -10.29
CA ASN A 141 19.20 4.12 -11.63
C ASN A 141 18.01 5.08 -11.84
N ASP A 142 17.98 6.21 -11.11
CA ASP A 142 16.97 7.26 -11.16
C ASP A 142 15.54 6.80 -10.75
N LYS A 143 15.40 5.60 -10.21
CA LYS A 143 14.13 5.14 -9.65
C LYS A 143 13.98 5.62 -8.21
N LYS A 144 12.73 5.88 -7.83
CA LYS A 144 12.37 6.29 -6.47
C LYS A 144 11.38 5.30 -5.87
N VAL A 145 11.54 5.03 -4.58
CA VAL A 145 10.63 4.17 -3.82
C VAL A 145 10.30 4.84 -2.50
N LEU A 146 9.01 5.06 -2.24
CA LEU A 146 8.51 5.57 -0.98
C LEU A 146 7.88 4.42 -0.18
N PHE A 147 8.18 4.35 1.10
CA PHE A 147 7.51 3.49 2.07
C PHE A 147 6.86 4.35 3.14
N SER A 148 5.56 4.19 3.36
CA SER A 148 4.91 4.77 4.53
C SER A 148 5.51 4.18 5.81
N THR A 149 5.38 4.88 6.94
CA THR A 149 5.78 4.37 8.25
C THR A 149 4.84 4.87 9.33
N ASP A 150 4.42 3.97 10.22
CA ASP A 150 3.68 4.29 11.45
C ASP A 150 4.64 4.65 12.61
N LYS A 151 5.94 4.36 12.43
CA LYS A 151 6.96 4.42 13.47
C LYS A 151 8.10 5.38 13.12
N LYS A 152 7.76 6.60 12.70
CA LYS A 152 8.73 7.58 12.20
C LYS A 152 9.91 7.83 13.13
N ASP A 153 9.64 7.96 14.45
CA ASP A 153 10.67 8.30 15.44
C ASP A 153 11.60 7.10 15.68
N GLU A 154 11.04 5.88 15.78
CA GLU A 154 11.81 4.64 15.89
C GLU A 154 12.66 4.40 14.65
N LEU A 155 12.09 4.58 13.46
CA LEU A 155 12.79 4.48 12.19
C LEU A 155 13.91 5.52 12.07
N GLY A 156 13.63 6.77 12.43
CA GLY A 156 14.63 7.85 12.41
C GLY A 156 15.83 7.58 13.31
N LEU A 157 15.57 7.19 14.56
CA LEU A 157 16.63 6.81 15.51
C LEU A 157 17.42 5.59 15.02
N PHE A 158 16.74 4.59 14.47
CA PHE A 158 17.40 3.41 13.91
C PHE A 158 18.33 3.77 12.76
N LEU A 159 17.88 4.60 11.82
CA LEU A 159 18.68 5.05 10.67
C LEU A 159 19.91 5.86 11.09
N ILE A 160 19.78 6.73 12.11
CA ILE A 160 20.90 7.46 12.70
C ILE A 160 21.96 6.51 13.26
N ASN A 161 21.52 5.52 14.03
CA ASN A 161 22.42 4.54 14.63
C ASN A 161 23.08 3.64 13.57
N LEU A 162 22.31 3.22 12.59
CA LEU A 162 22.79 2.40 11.47
C LEU A 162 23.86 3.16 10.66
N LYS A 163 23.61 4.45 10.35
CA LYS A 163 24.59 5.32 9.67
C LYS A 163 25.89 5.43 10.44
N LYS A 164 25.80 5.67 11.77
CA LYS A 164 26.98 5.81 12.63
C LYS A 164 27.78 4.50 12.71
N GLN A 165 27.09 3.37 12.84
CA GLN A 165 27.75 2.07 13.04
C GLN A 165 28.41 1.52 11.77
N TYR A 166 27.78 1.71 10.61
CA TYR A 166 28.22 1.09 9.35
C TYR A 166 28.70 2.13 8.31
N ASN A 167 28.75 3.41 8.68
CA ASN A 167 29.19 4.52 7.82
C ASN A 167 28.45 4.58 6.48
N ILE A 168 27.10 4.39 6.49
CA ILE A 168 26.28 4.37 5.28
C ILE A 168 26.01 5.81 4.82
N GLY A 169 26.73 6.25 3.78
CA GLY A 169 26.66 7.62 3.24
C GLY A 169 25.31 8.00 2.65
N ALA A 170 24.55 7.03 2.13
CA ALA A 170 23.25 7.25 1.49
C ALA A 170 22.16 7.77 2.44
N ILE A 171 22.30 7.58 3.77
CA ILE A 171 21.30 7.99 4.75
C ILE A 171 21.44 9.50 5.03
N GLU A 172 20.42 10.27 4.66
CA GLU A 172 20.27 11.69 5.05
C GLU A 172 19.37 11.77 6.30
N ILE A 173 19.81 12.50 7.32
CA ILE A 173 19.13 12.52 8.64
C ILE A 173 18.03 13.57 8.70
N ASP A 174 18.00 14.54 7.77
CA ASP A 174 17.04 15.63 7.79
C ASP A 174 15.65 15.18 7.30
N VAL A 175 14.63 15.56 8.07
CA VAL A 175 13.23 15.45 7.63
C VAL A 175 12.98 16.58 6.63
N ARG A 176 12.86 16.24 5.35
CA ARG A 176 12.52 17.23 4.34
C ARG A 176 11.03 17.57 4.41
N GLU A 177 10.74 18.78 4.84
CA GLU A 177 9.41 19.38 4.68
C GLU A 177 9.31 19.93 3.24
N ARG A 178 8.28 19.50 2.51
CA ARG A 178 7.90 20.16 1.26
C ARG A 178 6.95 21.31 1.53
#